data_fc37203e372e88531085573a547d57a9
#
_entry.id   fc37203e372e88531085573a547d57a9
#
_cell.length_a   1.000
_cell.length_b   1.000
_cell.length_c   1.000
_cell.angle_alpha   90.00
_cell.angle_beta   90.00
_cell.angle_gamma   90.00
#
_symmetry.space_group_name_H-M   'P 1'
#
loop_
_entity.id
_entity.type
_entity.pdbx_description
1 polymer ?
#
loop_
_entity_poly.entity_id
_entity_poly.type
_entity_poly.pdbx_seq_one_letter_code
_entity_poly.pdbx_strand_id
1 'polypeptide(L)'
;MDYHLHSQHSFDGKSTLSAICNSAVNKGIKEVCFTEHFSVDPEVPTYGYLDFHKYFSEIDECKNKYSKNLIIRKGVEICEPHLNSKKLQQTLKDKDLDFIIGSVHNIDKLKLRNYIKNKNNFEAYKGYFKEVYNAVSLGDMDILGHLDLLKRYAYNDLGNYIFPKFEDILTKILKKLIERNIGLELNTSGLRSDVKEIFPSVHVLKLYKNLGGEIITIGSDSHSSELIGEGFKLGINILKSCDFKYVFTFEKRKPNAVKI
;
A
#
# COMPACT_ATOMS: atom_id res chain seq x y z
N MET A 1 1.60 -10.01 10.89
CA MET A 1 0.74 -8.85 10.59
C MET A 1 0.53 -8.72 9.09
N ASP A 2 -0.60 -8.15 8.66
CA ASP A 2 -0.87 -7.79 7.26
C ASP A 2 -1.49 -6.40 7.24
N TYR A 3 -0.81 -5.44 6.60
CA TYR A 3 -1.15 -4.03 6.65
C TYR A 3 -1.64 -3.46 5.31
N HIS A 4 -2.08 -4.36 4.38
CA HIS A 4 -2.71 -3.97 3.12
C HIS A 4 -3.72 -5.03 2.69
N LEU A 5 -5.00 -4.78 2.98
CA LEU A 5 -6.11 -5.71 2.80
C LEU A 5 -7.36 -4.98 2.31
N HIS A 6 -8.08 -5.60 1.39
CA HIS A 6 -9.34 -5.11 0.84
C HIS A 6 -10.46 -6.13 1.08
N SER A 7 -11.56 -5.64 1.61
CA SER A 7 -12.79 -6.42 1.82
C SER A 7 -13.89 -5.98 0.85
N GLN A 8 -15.09 -6.49 1.07
CA GLN A 8 -16.31 -6.06 0.34
C GLN A 8 -16.60 -4.54 0.43
N HIS A 9 -15.90 -3.80 1.30
CA HIS A 9 -15.98 -2.35 1.38
C HIS A 9 -15.13 -1.63 0.34
N SER A 10 -14.26 -2.35 -0.39
CA SER A 10 -13.61 -1.90 -1.62
C SER A 10 -14.37 -2.41 -2.84
N PHE A 11 -14.40 -1.62 -3.92
CA PHE A 11 -15.18 -1.94 -5.12
C PHE A 11 -14.77 -3.26 -5.82
N ASP A 12 -13.58 -3.76 -5.53
CA ASP A 12 -12.97 -4.96 -6.10
C ASP A 12 -12.66 -6.04 -5.05
N GLY A 13 -12.97 -5.78 -3.79
CA GLY A 13 -12.84 -6.75 -2.70
C GLY A 13 -13.94 -7.82 -2.76
N LYS A 14 -13.57 -9.08 -2.48
CA LYS A 14 -14.44 -10.25 -2.69
C LYS A 14 -14.92 -10.90 -1.40
N SER A 15 -14.31 -10.61 -0.27
CA SER A 15 -14.59 -11.29 0.99
C SER A 15 -15.11 -10.32 2.06
N THR A 16 -15.95 -10.83 2.97
CA THR A 16 -16.36 -10.07 4.15
C THR A 16 -15.19 -9.87 5.11
N LEU A 17 -15.23 -8.82 5.94
CA LEU A 17 -14.25 -8.61 7.01
C LEU A 17 -14.11 -9.86 7.90
N SER A 18 -15.25 -10.46 8.30
CA SER A 18 -15.25 -11.65 9.15
C SER A 18 -14.57 -12.86 8.50
N ALA A 19 -14.73 -13.06 7.17
CA ALA A 19 -14.04 -14.14 6.45
C ALA A 19 -12.52 -13.91 6.42
N ILE A 20 -12.08 -12.67 6.19
CA ILE A 20 -10.66 -12.29 6.21
C ILE A 20 -10.08 -12.48 7.61
N CYS A 21 -10.77 -12.01 8.68
CA CYS A 21 -10.35 -12.21 10.07
C CYS A 21 -10.21 -13.71 10.43
N ASN A 22 -11.18 -14.52 10.03
CA ASN A 22 -11.12 -15.96 10.25
C ASN A 22 -9.90 -16.59 9.55
N SER A 23 -9.65 -16.22 8.31
CA SER A 23 -8.47 -16.68 7.56
C SER A 23 -7.17 -16.21 8.20
N ALA A 24 -7.10 -14.96 8.69
CA ALA A 24 -5.95 -14.43 9.43
C ALA A 24 -5.63 -15.27 10.67
N VAL A 25 -6.65 -15.57 11.50
CA VAL A 25 -6.50 -16.41 12.70
C VAL A 25 -6.00 -17.80 12.34
N ASN A 26 -6.59 -18.44 11.32
CA ASN A 26 -6.21 -19.78 10.87
C ASN A 26 -4.76 -19.85 10.34
N LYS A 27 -4.29 -18.76 9.73
CA LYS A 27 -2.90 -18.62 9.24
C LYS A 27 -1.91 -18.12 10.30
N GLY A 28 -2.36 -17.90 11.53
CA GLY A 28 -1.53 -17.44 12.65
C GLY A 28 -1.10 -15.98 12.55
N ILE A 29 -1.75 -15.17 11.72
CA ILE A 29 -1.54 -13.71 11.63
C ILE A 29 -2.13 -13.09 12.90
N LYS A 30 -1.36 -12.25 13.58
CA LYS A 30 -1.73 -11.67 14.89
C LYS A 30 -2.32 -10.28 14.81
N GLU A 31 -2.06 -9.56 13.73
CA GLU A 31 -2.56 -8.21 13.53
C GLU A 31 -2.85 -7.97 12.05
N VAL A 32 -3.99 -7.34 11.76
CA VAL A 32 -4.41 -6.94 10.41
C VAL A 32 -4.87 -5.49 10.40
N CYS A 33 -4.57 -4.79 9.33
CA CYS A 33 -5.15 -3.48 9.05
C CYS A 33 -5.94 -3.56 7.75
N PHE A 34 -7.24 -3.34 7.83
CA PHE A 34 -8.05 -3.15 6.63
C PHE A 34 -7.74 -1.79 6.03
N THR A 35 -7.54 -1.73 4.72
CA THR A 35 -7.09 -0.54 4.00
C THR A 35 -7.91 -0.37 2.72
N GLU A 36 -9.20 -0.16 2.91
CA GLU A 36 -10.14 -0.07 1.80
C GLU A 36 -9.79 1.09 0.86
N HIS A 37 -9.99 0.89 -0.42
CA HIS A 37 -9.80 1.94 -1.41
C HIS A 37 -10.68 3.16 -1.14
N PHE A 38 -10.06 4.34 -1.13
CA PHE A 38 -10.74 5.59 -0.89
C PHE A 38 -10.27 6.70 -1.82
N SER A 39 -11.21 7.47 -2.35
CA SER A 39 -10.94 8.68 -3.12
C SER A 39 -12.06 9.71 -2.92
N VAL A 40 -11.72 10.97 -3.04
CA VAL A 40 -12.67 12.10 -3.08
C VAL A 40 -12.87 12.65 -4.50
N ASP A 41 -12.22 12.05 -5.49
CA ASP A 41 -12.35 12.42 -6.90
C ASP A 41 -13.53 11.66 -7.55
N PRO A 42 -14.57 12.36 -8.04
CA PRO A 42 -15.73 11.71 -8.64
C PRO A 42 -15.44 10.99 -9.97
N GLU A 43 -14.28 11.23 -10.56
CA GLU A 43 -13.92 10.62 -11.87
C GLU A 43 -13.23 9.24 -11.73
N VAL A 44 -12.93 8.80 -10.49
CA VAL A 44 -12.31 7.49 -10.26
C VAL A 44 -13.29 6.49 -9.66
N PRO A 45 -13.16 5.17 -9.98
CA PRO A 45 -14.12 4.14 -9.56
C PRO A 45 -14.27 3.98 -8.04
N THR A 46 -13.27 4.37 -7.29
CA THR A 46 -13.24 4.29 -5.82
C THR A 46 -14.08 5.38 -5.14
N TYR A 47 -14.51 6.39 -5.90
CA TYR A 47 -15.29 7.50 -5.35
C TYR A 47 -16.67 7.05 -4.87
N GLY A 48 -16.98 7.41 -3.62
CA GLY A 48 -18.29 7.17 -3.02
C GLY A 48 -18.61 5.69 -2.74
N TYR A 49 -17.66 4.77 -2.93
CA TYR A 49 -17.88 3.36 -2.67
C TYR A 49 -17.79 3.04 -1.17
N LEU A 50 -16.76 3.53 -0.49
CA LEU A 50 -16.54 3.29 0.93
C LEU A 50 -17.55 4.07 1.80
N ASP A 51 -18.42 3.33 2.50
CA ASP A 51 -19.27 3.84 3.56
C ASP A 51 -18.56 3.68 4.91
N PHE A 52 -17.99 4.75 5.42
CA PHE A 52 -17.24 4.72 6.70
C PHE A 52 -18.08 4.26 7.89
N HIS A 53 -19.37 4.53 7.91
CA HIS A 53 -20.23 4.12 9.02
C HIS A 53 -20.37 2.60 9.07
N LYS A 54 -20.71 1.97 7.94
CA LYS A 54 -20.80 0.52 7.82
C LYS A 54 -19.45 -0.14 8.06
N TYR A 55 -18.42 0.39 7.42
CA TYR A 55 -17.04 -0.14 7.52
C TYR A 55 -16.55 -0.18 8.97
N PHE A 56 -16.68 0.92 9.71
CA PHE A 56 -16.26 0.99 11.11
C PHE A 56 -17.11 0.13 12.03
N SER A 57 -18.44 0.09 11.81
CA SER A 57 -19.34 -0.80 12.57
C SER A 57 -18.94 -2.27 12.43
N GLU A 58 -18.73 -2.74 11.19
CA GLU A 58 -18.31 -4.14 10.95
C GLU A 58 -16.91 -4.45 11.50
N ILE A 59 -15.97 -3.46 11.45
CA ILE A 59 -14.66 -3.63 12.10
C ILE A 59 -14.83 -3.80 13.60
N ASP A 60 -15.67 -3.00 14.26
CA ASP A 60 -15.87 -3.06 15.71
C ASP A 60 -16.56 -4.37 16.11
N GLU A 61 -17.47 -4.91 15.30
CA GLU A 61 -18.01 -6.26 15.47
C GLU A 61 -16.91 -7.33 15.37
N CYS A 62 -16.03 -7.22 14.36
CA CYS A 62 -14.89 -8.12 14.20
C CYS A 62 -13.89 -7.99 15.36
N LYS A 63 -13.59 -6.77 15.83
CA LYS A 63 -12.73 -6.55 17.00
C LYS A 63 -13.28 -7.29 18.23
N ASN A 64 -14.58 -7.20 18.48
CA ASN A 64 -15.23 -7.92 19.59
C ASN A 64 -15.14 -9.44 19.41
N LYS A 65 -15.49 -9.94 18.22
CA LYS A 65 -15.52 -11.38 17.91
C LYS A 65 -14.15 -12.05 17.99
N TYR A 66 -13.11 -11.38 17.51
CA TYR A 66 -11.75 -11.94 17.40
C TYR A 66 -10.77 -11.42 18.46
N SER A 67 -11.25 -10.69 19.47
CA SER A 67 -10.45 -9.98 20.51
C SER A 67 -9.35 -10.81 21.17
N LYS A 68 -9.54 -12.13 21.31
CA LYS A 68 -8.54 -13.03 21.92
C LYS A 68 -7.42 -13.48 20.99
N ASN A 69 -7.61 -13.35 19.65
CA ASN A 69 -6.75 -14.00 18.68
C ASN A 69 -6.13 -13.03 17.65
N LEU A 70 -6.77 -11.88 17.40
CA LEU A 70 -6.43 -10.98 16.32
C LEU A 70 -6.60 -9.51 16.75
N ILE A 71 -5.58 -8.72 16.53
CA ILE A 71 -5.65 -7.26 16.58
C ILE A 71 -6.12 -6.78 15.21
N ILE A 72 -7.17 -5.92 15.19
CA ILE A 72 -7.73 -5.39 13.95
C ILE A 72 -7.62 -3.88 13.96
N ARG A 73 -7.08 -3.29 12.90
CA ARG A 73 -6.88 -1.86 12.73
C ARG A 73 -7.77 -1.30 11.63
N LYS A 74 -8.15 -0.03 11.79
CA LYS A 74 -8.96 0.76 10.83
C LYS A 74 -8.01 1.56 9.96
N GLY A 75 -7.94 1.28 8.67
CA GLY A 75 -7.11 2.01 7.71
C GLY A 75 -7.87 2.32 6.44
N VAL A 76 -7.22 3.03 5.54
CA VAL A 76 -7.64 3.28 4.17
C VAL A 76 -6.44 3.32 3.24
N GLU A 77 -6.65 2.94 1.98
CA GLU A 77 -5.72 3.20 0.89
C GLU A 77 -6.26 4.34 0.04
N ILE A 78 -5.57 5.49 0.10
CA ILE A 78 -5.95 6.69 -0.65
C ILE A 78 -5.32 6.64 -2.03
N CYS A 79 -6.17 6.62 -3.05
CA CYS A 79 -5.74 6.76 -4.44
C CYS A 79 -5.36 8.22 -4.72
N GLU A 80 -4.15 8.45 -5.25
CA GLU A 80 -3.60 9.77 -5.60
C GLU A 80 -3.75 10.82 -4.47
N PRO A 81 -3.10 10.62 -3.29
CA PRO A 81 -3.33 11.43 -2.08
C PRO A 81 -2.92 12.91 -2.23
N HIS A 82 -2.15 13.26 -3.25
CA HIS A 82 -1.75 14.64 -3.57
C HIS A 82 -2.83 15.41 -4.34
N LEU A 83 -3.75 14.69 -4.99
CA LEU A 83 -4.88 15.30 -5.67
C LEU A 83 -5.99 15.58 -4.65
N ASN A 84 -6.61 16.76 -4.75
CA ASN A 84 -7.71 17.16 -3.84
C ASN A 84 -7.35 17.09 -2.33
N SER A 85 -6.10 17.34 -1.96
CA SER A 85 -5.57 17.17 -0.59
C SER A 85 -6.40 17.86 0.49
N LYS A 86 -6.92 19.08 0.23
CA LYS A 86 -7.81 19.80 1.16
C LYS A 86 -9.12 19.04 1.41
N LYS A 87 -9.75 18.51 0.35
CA LYS A 87 -11.01 17.74 0.45
C LYS A 87 -10.76 16.41 1.17
N LEU A 88 -9.65 15.73 0.87
CA LEU A 88 -9.22 14.53 1.60
C LEU A 88 -9.07 14.82 3.09
N GLN A 89 -8.30 15.84 3.45
CA GLN A 89 -8.08 16.23 4.83
C GLN A 89 -9.39 16.55 5.56
N GLN A 90 -10.29 17.30 4.94
CA GLN A 90 -11.60 17.61 5.52
C GLN A 90 -12.47 16.36 5.73
N THR A 91 -12.46 15.44 4.76
CA THR A 91 -13.26 14.21 4.83
C THR A 91 -12.74 13.23 5.88
N LEU A 92 -11.42 13.17 6.07
CA LEU A 92 -10.78 12.20 6.99
C LEU A 92 -10.54 12.77 8.40
N LYS A 93 -10.70 14.09 8.61
CA LYS A 93 -10.37 14.79 9.87
C LYS A 93 -10.97 14.14 11.11
N ASP A 94 -12.23 13.73 11.02
CA ASP A 94 -12.99 13.19 12.17
C ASP A 94 -13.13 11.65 12.08
N LYS A 95 -12.30 10.99 11.25
CA LYS A 95 -12.28 9.53 11.15
C LYS A 95 -11.25 8.96 12.10
N ASP A 96 -11.67 7.99 12.91
CA ASP A 96 -10.78 7.25 13.83
C ASP A 96 -9.98 6.21 13.06
N LEU A 97 -9.00 6.68 12.29
CA LEU A 97 -8.11 5.84 11.49
C LEU A 97 -6.81 5.54 12.24
N ASP A 98 -6.43 4.27 12.19
CA ASP A 98 -5.14 3.81 12.69
C ASP A 98 -4.02 3.97 11.65
N PHE A 99 -4.38 3.97 10.34
CA PHE A 99 -3.39 3.86 9.28
C PHE A 99 -3.89 4.39 7.93
N ILE A 100 -3.01 5.04 7.18
CA ILE A 100 -3.28 5.53 5.83
C ILE A 100 -2.16 5.12 4.88
N ILE A 101 -2.49 4.36 3.85
CA ILE A 101 -1.62 4.11 2.69
C ILE A 101 -1.93 5.16 1.63
N GLY A 102 -0.89 5.74 1.04
CA GLY A 102 -1.01 6.55 -0.17
C GLY A 102 -0.51 5.77 -1.38
N SER A 103 -1.26 5.76 -2.47
CA SER A 103 -0.96 4.97 -3.67
C SER A 103 -1.20 5.76 -4.94
N VAL A 104 -0.52 5.35 -6.03
CA VAL A 104 -0.71 5.90 -7.37
C VAL A 104 -1.24 4.81 -8.29
N HIS A 105 -2.53 4.87 -8.61
CA HIS A 105 -3.24 3.94 -9.50
C HIS A 105 -3.62 4.58 -10.84
N ASN A 106 -3.61 5.91 -10.90
CA ASN A 106 -3.96 6.68 -12.07
C ASN A 106 -2.92 7.78 -12.33
N ILE A 107 -2.75 8.15 -13.58
CA ILE A 107 -1.96 9.32 -14.01
C ILE A 107 -2.79 10.07 -15.04
N ASP A 108 -2.94 11.40 -14.88
CA ASP A 108 -3.76 12.21 -15.74
C ASP A 108 -5.19 11.63 -15.93
N LYS A 109 -5.79 11.10 -14.83
CA LYS A 109 -7.09 10.42 -14.79
C LYS A 109 -7.16 9.10 -15.57
N LEU A 110 -6.05 8.62 -16.11
CA LEU A 110 -5.96 7.34 -16.80
C LEU A 110 -5.48 6.26 -15.83
N LYS A 111 -6.22 5.14 -15.75
CA LYS A 111 -5.72 3.94 -15.07
C LYS A 111 -4.35 3.55 -15.63
N LEU A 112 -3.44 3.08 -14.80
CA LEU A 112 -2.06 2.73 -15.21
C LEU A 112 -2.01 1.84 -16.44
N ARG A 113 -2.95 0.89 -16.59
CA ARG A 113 -3.10 0.04 -17.79
C ARG A 113 -3.33 0.83 -19.08
N ASN A 114 -4.04 1.96 -19.00
CA ASN A 114 -4.30 2.81 -20.15
C ASN A 114 -3.21 3.85 -20.33
N TYR A 115 -2.60 4.30 -19.25
CA TYR A 115 -1.51 5.26 -19.26
C TYR A 115 -0.27 4.77 -20.02
N ILE A 116 0.04 3.47 -19.96
CA ILE A 116 1.20 2.89 -20.67
C ILE A 116 1.03 2.81 -22.19
N LYS A 117 -0.20 2.88 -22.70
CA LYS A 117 -0.46 2.81 -24.14
C LYS A 117 0.26 3.94 -24.89
N ASN A 118 0.88 3.59 -26.02
CA ASN A 118 1.64 4.51 -26.88
C ASN A 118 2.86 5.18 -26.21
N LYS A 119 3.38 4.58 -25.14
CA LYS A 119 4.63 5.01 -24.49
C LYS A 119 5.71 3.94 -24.62
N ASN A 120 6.95 4.37 -24.69
CA ASN A 120 8.06 3.45 -24.46
C ASN A 120 8.30 3.24 -22.94
N ASN A 121 9.14 2.25 -22.61
CA ASN A 121 9.47 1.91 -21.22
C ASN A 121 9.93 3.13 -20.41
N PHE A 122 10.90 3.88 -20.95
CA PHE A 122 11.47 5.03 -20.22
C PHE A 122 10.46 6.13 -19.95
N GLU A 123 9.65 6.49 -20.93
CA GLU A 123 8.59 7.52 -20.79
C GLU A 123 7.55 7.11 -19.75
N ALA A 124 7.09 5.85 -19.81
CA ALA A 124 6.08 5.33 -18.90
C ALA A 124 6.55 5.38 -17.44
N TYR A 125 7.73 4.82 -17.15
CA TYR A 125 8.25 4.81 -15.78
C TYR A 125 8.70 6.19 -15.30
N LYS A 126 9.25 7.04 -16.16
CA LYS A 126 9.61 8.42 -15.82
C LYS A 126 8.37 9.22 -15.36
N GLY A 127 7.28 9.13 -16.10
CA GLY A 127 6.03 9.80 -15.74
C GLY A 127 5.42 9.21 -14.46
N TYR A 128 5.43 7.89 -14.32
CA TYR A 128 4.93 7.23 -13.13
C TYR A 128 5.71 7.65 -11.85
N PHE A 129 7.04 7.59 -11.87
CA PHE A 129 7.85 8.00 -10.71
C PHE A 129 7.74 9.50 -10.41
N LYS A 130 7.49 10.33 -11.43
CA LYS A 130 7.17 11.75 -11.20
C LYS A 130 5.87 11.89 -10.42
N GLU A 131 4.84 11.11 -10.76
CA GLU A 131 3.57 11.14 -10.06
C GLU A 131 3.69 10.58 -8.63
N VAL A 132 4.45 9.52 -8.44
CA VAL A 132 4.80 9.02 -7.09
C VAL A 132 5.52 10.09 -6.28
N TYR A 133 6.46 10.83 -6.88
CA TYR A 133 7.14 11.95 -6.21
C TYR A 133 6.16 13.06 -5.80
N ASN A 134 5.19 13.39 -6.64
CA ASN A 134 4.12 14.36 -6.30
C ASN A 134 3.28 13.84 -5.12
N ALA A 135 2.88 12.57 -5.17
CA ALA A 135 2.11 11.94 -4.11
C ALA A 135 2.85 12.00 -2.75
N VAL A 136 4.12 11.64 -2.75
CA VAL A 136 4.97 11.68 -1.54
C VAL A 136 5.24 13.10 -1.07
N SER A 137 5.32 14.07 -1.98
CA SER A 137 5.61 15.47 -1.62
C SER A 137 4.42 16.21 -1.02
N LEU A 138 3.21 15.91 -1.47
CA LEU A 138 2.02 16.71 -1.18
C LEU A 138 0.90 15.93 -0.46
N GLY A 139 0.88 14.59 -0.58
CA GLY A 139 -0.17 13.76 0.01
C GLY A 139 -0.01 13.60 1.52
N ASP A 140 -1.12 13.37 2.22
CA ASP A 140 -1.14 12.95 3.62
C ASP A 140 -1.28 11.42 3.67
N MET A 141 -0.27 10.75 4.20
CA MET A 141 -0.18 9.29 4.32
C MET A 141 0.83 8.90 5.40
N ASP A 142 0.69 7.70 5.95
CA ASP A 142 1.66 7.12 6.87
C ASP A 142 2.71 6.29 6.13
N ILE A 143 2.28 5.64 5.03
CA ILE A 143 3.10 4.76 4.20
C ILE A 143 2.82 5.02 2.72
N LEU A 144 3.87 4.98 1.89
CA LEU A 144 3.73 4.84 0.44
C LEU A 144 3.52 3.37 0.10
N GLY A 145 2.37 3.02 -0.48
CA GLY A 145 2.05 1.70 -0.97
C GLY A 145 2.84 1.35 -2.23
N HIS A 146 3.09 0.08 -2.48
CA HIS A 146 3.61 -0.54 -3.72
C HIS A 146 4.28 0.45 -4.71
N LEU A 147 5.36 1.10 -4.28
CA LEU A 147 6.03 2.24 -4.95
C LEU A 147 6.22 2.06 -6.47
N ASP A 148 6.52 0.87 -6.94
CA ASP A 148 6.77 0.58 -8.36
C ASP A 148 5.67 -0.28 -9.01
N LEU A 149 4.42 -0.07 -8.60
CA LEU A 149 3.23 -0.80 -9.07
C LEU A 149 3.07 -0.82 -10.59
N LEU A 150 3.59 0.19 -11.30
CA LEU A 150 3.51 0.22 -12.76
C LEU A 150 4.05 -1.06 -13.41
N LYS A 151 5.01 -1.74 -12.77
CA LYS A 151 5.53 -3.05 -13.22
C LYS A 151 4.42 -4.05 -13.50
N ARG A 152 3.38 -4.11 -12.65
CA ARG A 152 2.23 -5.03 -12.81
C ARG A 152 1.55 -4.89 -14.16
N TYR A 153 1.47 -3.66 -14.67
CA TYR A 153 0.75 -3.34 -15.91
C TYR A 153 1.65 -3.24 -17.12
N ALA A 154 2.92 -2.88 -16.92
CA ALA A 154 3.88 -2.64 -17.99
C ALA A 154 4.65 -3.90 -18.39
N TYR A 155 4.71 -4.93 -17.54
CA TYR A 155 5.62 -6.07 -17.68
C TYR A 155 5.54 -6.74 -19.06
N ASN A 156 4.34 -7.08 -19.51
CA ASN A 156 4.14 -7.81 -20.77
C ASN A 156 4.36 -6.94 -22.02
N ASP A 157 4.08 -5.63 -21.93
CA ASP A 157 4.13 -4.73 -23.09
C ASP A 157 5.44 -3.95 -23.18
N LEU A 158 5.97 -3.51 -22.03
CA LEU A 158 7.12 -2.61 -21.95
C LEU A 158 8.31 -3.20 -21.17
N GLY A 159 8.10 -4.29 -20.43
CA GLY A 159 9.07 -4.86 -19.51
C GLY A 159 9.23 -4.06 -18.21
N ASN A 160 10.11 -4.57 -17.31
CA ASN A 160 10.47 -3.87 -16.08
C ASN A 160 11.37 -2.67 -16.39
N TYR A 161 11.38 -1.68 -15.47
CA TYR A 161 12.37 -0.60 -15.55
C TYR A 161 13.77 -1.08 -15.18
N ILE A 162 14.76 -0.43 -15.76
CA ILE A 162 16.17 -0.65 -15.46
C ILE A 162 16.59 0.29 -14.33
N PHE A 163 16.73 -0.23 -13.11
CA PHE A 163 16.95 0.55 -11.88
C PHE A 163 17.97 1.70 -12.02
N PRO A 164 19.20 1.51 -12.55
CA PRO A 164 20.17 2.60 -12.69
C PRO A 164 19.68 3.80 -13.51
N LYS A 165 18.75 3.60 -14.45
CA LYS A 165 18.19 4.71 -15.25
C LYS A 165 17.22 5.59 -14.48
N PHE A 166 16.72 5.11 -13.33
CA PHE A 166 15.73 5.80 -12.51
C PHE A 166 16.20 6.04 -11.07
N GLU A 167 17.47 5.72 -10.76
CA GLU A 167 18.03 5.83 -9.42
C GLU A 167 17.91 7.24 -8.85
N ASP A 168 18.14 8.27 -9.68
CA ASP A 168 18.02 9.68 -9.26
C ASP A 168 16.61 10.04 -8.78
N ILE A 169 15.57 9.67 -9.53
CA ILE A 169 14.19 9.97 -9.14
C ILE A 169 13.75 9.12 -7.97
N LEU A 170 14.13 7.85 -7.92
CA LEU A 170 13.87 6.96 -6.80
C LEU A 170 14.54 7.47 -5.53
N THR A 171 15.79 7.94 -5.61
CA THR A 171 16.49 8.58 -4.50
C THR A 171 15.73 9.82 -3.99
N LYS A 172 15.21 10.66 -4.88
CA LYS A 172 14.41 11.84 -4.50
C LYS A 172 13.12 11.44 -3.78
N ILE A 173 12.41 10.43 -4.28
CA ILE A 173 11.21 9.88 -3.66
C ILE A 173 11.52 9.37 -2.25
N LEU A 174 12.54 8.52 -2.11
CA LEU A 174 12.89 7.89 -0.84
C LEU A 174 13.41 8.90 0.20
N LYS A 175 14.22 9.88 -0.22
CA LYS A 175 14.61 10.99 0.66
C LYS A 175 13.42 11.81 1.12
N LYS A 176 12.44 12.05 0.25
CA LYS A 176 11.22 12.78 0.61
C LYS A 176 10.34 11.99 1.58
N LEU A 177 10.25 10.66 1.46
CA LEU A 177 9.60 9.81 2.44
C LEU A 177 10.24 9.98 3.83
N ILE A 178 11.58 9.85 3.89
CA ILE A 178 12.34 9.97 5.14
C ILE A 178 12.17 11.36 5.76
N GLU A 179 12.32 12.42 4.97
CA GLU A 179 12.14 13.82 5.41
C GLU A 179 10.76 14.05 6.03
N ARG A 180 9.72 13.42 5.49
CA ARG A 180 8.34 13.57 5.95
C ARG A 180 7.90 12.55 6.99
N ASN A 181 8.80 11.68 7.45
CA ASN A 181 8.48 10.54 8.33
C ASN A 181 7.39 9.62 7.76
N ILE A 182 7.31 9.49 6.44
CA ILE A 182 6.44 8.55 5.74
C ILE A 182 7.25 7.28 5.52
N GLY A 183 6.67 6.12 5.83
CA GLY A 183 7.34 4.85 5.59
C GLY A 183 7.12 4.31 4.18
N LEU A 184 7.66 3.11 3.94
CA LEU A 184 7.57 2.39 2.68
C LEU A 184 6.87 1.05 2.91
N GLU A 185 6.04 0.60 1.98
CA GLU A 185 5.48 -0.73 2.00
C GLU A 185 6.39 -1.74 1.30
N LEU A 186 6.53 -2.96 1.84
CA LEU A 186 6.84 -4.15 1.07
C LEU A 186 5.51 -4.84 0.76
N ASN A 187 5.10 -4.79 -0.51
CA ASN A 187 3.87 -5.38 -1.00
C ASN A 187 4.15 -6.70 -1.73
N THR A 188 3.50 -7.78 -1.32
CA THR A 188 3.76 -9.12 -1.86
C THR A 188 2.86 -9.48 -3.04
N SER A 189 1.89 -8.64 -3.41
CA SER A 189 0.94 -8.94 -4.48
C SER A 189 1.57 -9.13 -5.85
N GLY A 190 2.74 -8.53 -6.08
CA GLY A 190 3.49 -8.70 -7.32
C GLY A 190 3.95 -10.15 -7.55
N LEU A 191 4.13 -10.94 -6.50
CA LEU A 191 4.45 -12.37 -6.59
C LEU A 191 3.32 -13.18 -7.26
N ARG A 192 2.09 -12.68 -7.19
CA ARG A 192 0.90 -13.30 -7.82
C ARG A 192 0.64 -12.81 -9.25
N SER A 193 1.33 -11.74 -9.68
CA SER A 193 1.24 -11.20 -11.04
C SER A 193 2.31 -11.82 -11.96
N ASP A 194 2.26 -11.49 -13.24
CA ASP A 194 3.25 -11.97 -14.24
C ASP A 194 4.67 -11.51 -13.92
N VAL A 195 4.82 -10.40 -13.20
CA VAL A 195 6.11 -9.86 -12.75
C VAL A 195 6.88 -10.81 -11.84
N LYS A 196 6.16 -11.60 -11.00
CA LYS A 196 6.75 -12.52 -10.01
C LYS A 196 7.76 -11.88 -9.05
N GLU A 197 7.59 -10.58 -8.77
CA GLU A 197 8.42 -9.81 -7.86
C GLU A 197 7.59 -9.09 -6.81
N ILE A 198 8.22 -8.70 -5.70
CA ILE A 198 7.61 -7.80 -4.71
C ILE A 198 7.56 -6.35 -5.24
N PHE A 199 6.73 -5.53 -4.62
CA PHE A 199 6.72 -4.08 -4.80
C PHE A 199 7.13 -3.37 -3.50
N PRO A 200 8.15 -2.48 -3.51
CA PRO A 200 9.06 -2.24 -4.62
C PRO A 200 10.13 -3.33 -4.75
N SER A 201 10.91 -3.23 -5.85
CA SER A 201 12.03 -4.15 -6.11
C SER A 201 13.07 -4.12 -4.97
N VAL A 202 13.85 -5.21 -4.84
CA VAL A 202 14.92 -5.33 -3.83
C VAL A 202 15.94 -4.19 -3.93
N HIS A 203 16.21 -3.67 -5.12
CA HIS A 203 17.12 -2.53 -5.31
C HIS A 203 16.60 -1.26 -4.63
N VAL A 204 15.29 -1.00 -4.70
CA VAL A 204 14.66 0.14 -4.03
C VAL A 204 14.67 -0.03 -2.51
N LEU A 205 14.41 -1.25 -1.99
CA LEU A 205 14.49 -1.53 -0.55
C LEU A 205 15.91 -1.29 0.00
N LYS A 206 16.94 -1.77 -0.70
CA LYS A 206 18.34 -1.53 -0.33
C LYS A 206 18.68 -0.05 -0.38
N LEU A 207 18.26 0.67 -1.43
CA LEU A 207 18.45 2.11 -1.53
C LEU A 207 17.76 2.85 -0.37
N TYR A 208 16.51 2.48 -0.04
CA TYR A 208 15.79 3.07 1.09
C TYR A 208 16.53 2.88 2.41
N LYS A 209 17.00 1.65 2.67
CA LYS A 209 17.80 1.34 3.88
C LYS A 209 19.12 2.13 3.91
N ASN A 210 19.84 2.19 2.81
CA ASN A 210 21.10 2.93 2.68
C ASN A 210 20.95 4.44 2.90
N LEU A 211 19.78 5.00 2.55
CA LEU A 211 19.45 6.41 2.79
C LEU A 211 19.01 6.69 4.24
N GLY A 212 18.94 5.68 5.11
CA GLY A 212 18.49 5.79 6.50
C GLY A 212 17.00 5.58 6.71
N GLY A 213 16.29 5.03 5.71
CA GLY A 213 14.89 4.67 5.85
C GLY A 213 14.72 3.45 6.76
N GLU A 214 13.77 3.53 7.71
CA GLU A 214 13.53 2.48 8.69
C GLU A 214 12.09 2.03 8.77
N ILE A 215 11.14 2.94 8.57
CA ILE A 215 9.72 2.63 8.70
C ILE A 215 9.28 1.83 7.47
N ILE A 216 9.03 0.55 7.67
CA ILE A 216 8.56 -0.34 6.60
C ILE A 216 7.41 -1.22 7.10
N THR A 217 6.35 -1.35 6.31
CA THR A 217 5.25 -2.29 6.55
C THR A 217 5.34 -3.46 5.59
N ILE A 218 4.59 -4.52 5.86
CA ILE A 218 4.36 -5.61 4.92
C ILE A 218 2.86 -5.75 4.67
N GLY A 219 2.49 -5.81 3.38
CA GLY A 219 1.12 -5.96 2.93
C GLY A 219 0.97 -7.04 1.86
N SER A 220 -0.12 -7.82 1.95
CA SER A 220 -0.45 -8.79 0.91
C SER A 220 -1.21 -8.18 -0.25
N ASP A 221 -1.85 -7.02 -0.04
CA ASP A 221 -2.76 -6.38 -1.00
C ASP A 221 -3.82 -7.41 -1.47
N SER A 222 -4.34 -8.12 -0.47
CA SER A 222 -5.30 -9.20 -0.67
C SER A 222 -6.69 -8.62 -0.87
N HIS A 223 -7.38 -9.10 -1.91
CA HIS A 223 -8.78 -8.79 -2.22
C HIS A 223 -9.70 -9.98 -1.93
N SER A 224 -9.17 -11.02 -1.29
CA SER A 224 -9.94 -12.19 -0.86
C SER A 224 -9.32 -12.86 0.36
N SER A 225 -10.13 -13.55 1.16
CA SER A 225 -9.70 -14.20 2.40
C SER A 225 -8.60 -15.25 2.20
N GLU A 226 -8.53 -15.87 1.03
CA GLU A 226 -7.54 -16.92 0.73
C GLU A 226 -6.12 -16.36 0.60
N LEU A 227 -6.00 -15.11 0.14
CA LEU A 227 -4.73 -14.49 -0.24
C LEU A 227 -4.06 -13.72 0.91
N ILE A 228 -4.74 -13.57 2.06
CA ILE A 228 -4.16 -12.87 3.21
C ILE A 228 -2.82 -13.47 3.62
N GLY A 229 -1.81 -12.64 3.82
CA GLY A 229 -0.46 -13.04 4.23
C GLY A 229 0.33 -13.83 3.19
N GLU A 230 -0.17 -13.95 1.94
CA GLU A 230 0.54 -14.66 0.90
C GLU A 230 1.87 -13.99 0.55
N GLY A 231 2.93 -14.81 0.44
CA GLY A 231 4.28 -14.32 0.14
C GLY A 231 5.04 -13.75 1.34
N PHE A 232 4.47 -13.67 2.54
CA PHE A 232 5.10 -13.02 3.71
C PHE A 232 6.40 -13.67 4.13
N LYS A 233 6.50 -15.00 4.10
CA LYS A 233 7.77 -15.69 4.43
C LYS A 233 8.91 -15.21 3.53
N LEU A 234 8.65 -15.07 2.23
CA LEU A 234 9.62 -14.55 1.28
C LEU A 234 9.88 -13.05 1.54
N GLY A 235 8.82 -12.25 1.74
CA GLY A 235 8.94 -10.82 2.02
C GLY A 235 9.80 -10.53 3.25
N ILE A 236 9.58 -11.24 4.36
CA ILE A 236 10.39 -11.11 5.58
C ILE A 236 11.85 -11.50 5.33
N ASN A 237 12.11 -12.57 4.59
CA ASN A 237 13.48 -12.96 4.25
C ASN A 237 14.17 -11.88 3.39
N ILE A 238 13.45 -11.27 2.45
CA ILE A 238 13.95 -10.16 1.64
C ILE A 238 14.27 -8.95 2.54
N LEU A 239 13.37 -8.56 3.46
CA LEU A 239 13.64 -7.46 4.39
C LEU A 239 14.89 -7.71 5.22
N LYS A 240 15.05 -8.92 5.77
CA LYS A 240 16.26 -9.31 6.50
C LYS A 240 17.52 -9.22 5.63
N SER A 241 17.45 -9.63 4.36
CA SER A 241 18.58 -9.52 3.42
C SER A 241 18.92 -8.09 3.04
N CYS A 242 18.02 -7.15 3.27
CA CYS A 242 18.19 -5.70 3.13
C CYS A 242 18.51 -5.00 4.47
N ASP A 243 18.92 -5.74 5.50
CA ASP A 243 19.29 -5.24 6.83
C ASP A 243 18.15 -4.57 7.63
N PHE A 244 16.88 -4.84 7.30
CA PHE A 244 15.78 -4.44 8.16
C PHE A 244 15.66 -5.40 9.34
N LYS A 245 15.56 -4.84 10.54
CA LYS A 245 15.42 -5.59 11.80
C LYS A 245 13.99 -5.56 12.33
N TYR A 246 13.19 -4.63 11.82
CA TYR A 246 11.82 -4.37 12.27
C TYR A 246 10.92 -4.18 11.06
N VAL A 247 9.65 -4.53 11.22
CA VAL A 247 8.52 -4.04 10.45
C VAL A 247 7.62 -3.24 11.39
N PHE A 248 6.79 -2.37 10.84
CA PHE A 248 6.00 -1.46 11.67
C PHE A 248 4.51 -1.78 11.56
N THR A 249 3.84 -1.69 12.70
CA THR A 249 2.38 -1.59 12.82
C THR A 249 2.01 -0.15 13.15
N PHE A 250 0.74 0.18 13.03
CA PHE A 250 0.26 1.54 13.30
C PHE A 250 -0.96 1.51 14.23
N GLU A 251 -1.01 2.46 15.14
CA GLU A 251 -2.16 2.75 15.98
C GLU A 251 -2.34 4.26 16.06
N LYS A 252 -3.54 4.75 15.70
CA LYS A 252 -3.82 6.20 15.64
C LYS A 252 -2.75 6.95 14.85
N ARG A 253 -2.36 6.40 13.71
CA ARG A 253 -1.33 6.92 12.80
C ARG A 253 0.10 7.02 13.39
N LYS A 254 0.37 6.29 14.47
CA LYS A 254 1.70 6.26 15.09
C LYS A 254 2.36 4.90 14.84
N PRO A 255 3.60 4.87 14.34
CA PRO A 255 4.31 3.64 14.04
C PRO A 255 4.80 2.95 15.33
N ASN A 256 4.66 1.62 15.37
CA ASN A 256 5.18 0.76 16.44
C ASN A 256 6.08 -0.32 15.82
N ALA A 257 7.33 -0.40 16.27
CA ALA A 257 8.31 -1.35 15.72
C ALA A 257 8.07 -2.77 16.22
N VAL A 258 8.03 -3.73 15.33
CA VAL A 258 7.92 -5.17 15.60
C VAL A 258 9.13 -5.88 15.01
N LYS A 259 9.89 -6.59 15.83
CA LYS A 259 11.12 -7.30 15.42
C LYS A 259 10.79 -8.47 14.49
N ILE A 260 11.58 -8.65 13.41
CA ILE A 260 11.45 -9.74 12.43
C ILE A 260 12.61 -10.72 12.45
#